data_55baf128a9173af727dcaba91a7c537c
#
_entry.id   55baf128a9173af727dcaba91a7c537c
#
_cell.length_a   1.000
_cell.length_b   1.000
_cell.length_c   1.000
_cell.angle_alpha   90.00
_cell.angle_beta   90.00
_cell.angle_gamma   90.00
#
_symmetry.space_group_name_H-M   'P 1'
#
loop_
_entity.id
_entity.type
_entity.pdbx_description
1 polymer ?
#
loop_
_entity_poly.entity_id
_entity_poly.type
_entity_poly.pdbx_seq_one_letter_code
_entity_poly.pdbx_strand_id
1 'polypeptide(L)'
;MPNHLDNQLCFLLYATSKEITRQYTLLLKPYDLTYTGYITLLALEENEQITVKELGQRLFLDSGTLTPLLKKLEAKNYICRERSKEDERLMKIYLTKEGVDVRRKLPEVSRQVMKQSNISEQQFVQLKNVLQNIVYNDWKIKDEN
;
A
#
# COMPACT_ATOMS: atom_id res chain seq x y z
N MET A 1 -32.09 8.52 -2.24
CA MET A 1 -32.76 7.19 -2.24
C MET A 1 -31.72 6.09 -2.35
N PRO A 2 -31.80 5.06 -1.53
CA PRO A 2 -30.92 3.92 -1.71
C PRO A 2 -31.21 3.26 -3.06
N ASN A 3 -30.19 3.04 -3.84
CA ASN A 3 -30.29 2.34 -5.10
C ASN A 3 -29.91 0.86 -4.90
N HIS A 4 -30.07 0.07 -5.95
CA HIS A 4 -29.76 -1.36 -5.87
C HIS A 4 -28.30 -1.62 -5.44
N LEU A 5 -27.36 -0.75 -5.80
CA LEU A 5 -25.95 -0.89 -5.48
C LEU A 5 -25.65 -0.73 -3.99
N ASP A 6 -26.47 0.03 -3.25
CA ASP A 6 -26.25 0.27 -1.82
C ASP A 6 -26.34 -1.02 -0.99
N ASN A 7 -26.95 -2.06 -1.54
CA ASN A 7 -27.04 -3.37 -0.91
C ASN A 7 -26.00 -4.38 -1.42
N GLN A 8 -25.08 -3.94 -2.30
CA GLN A 8 -24.02 -4.79 -2.85
C GLN A 8 -22.74 -4.59 -2.08
N LEU A 9 -22.36 -5.57 -1.28
CA LEU A 9 -21.16 -5.49 -0.44
C LEU A 9 -19.90 -5.18 -1.26
N CYS A 10 -19.72 -5.88 -2.38
CA CYS A 10 -18.52 -5.69 -3.20
C CYS A 10 -18.46 -4.30 -3.82
N PHE A 11 -19.60 -3.75 -4.20
CA PHE A 11 -19.67 -2.37 -4.68
C PHE A 11 -19.31 -1.38 -3.56
N LEU A 12 -19.80 -1.60 -2.34
CA LEU A 12 -19.48 -0.75 -1.20
C LEU A 12 -17.97 -0.79 -0.89
N LEU A 13 -17.34 -1.95 -0.98
CA LEU A 13 -15.90 -2.08 -0.83
C LEU A 13 -15.14 -1.31 -1.91
N TYR A 14 -15.60 -1.43 -3.15
CA TYR A 14 -15.01 -0.72 -4.30
C TYR A 14 -15.12 0.80 -4.11
N ALA A 15 -16.33 1.30 -3.81
CA ALA A 15 -16.58 2.73 -3.63
C ALA A 15 -15.80 3.28 -2.43
N THR A 16 -15.74 2.54 -1.33
CA THR A 16 -14.99 2.91 -0.13
C THR A 16 -13.50 2.98 -0.43
N SER A 17 -12.96 1.99 -1.13
CA SER A 17 -11.54 1.97 -1.51
C SER A 17 -11.19 3.19 -2.37
N LYS A 18 -12.03 3.56 -3.32
CA LYS A 18 -11.82 4.75 -4.15
C LYS A 18 -11.78 6.02 -3.31
N GLU A 19 -12.75 6.20 -2.41
CA GLU A 19 -12.82 7.41 -1.58
C GLU A 19 -11.63 7.48 -0.62
N ILE A 20 -11.29 6.39 0.04
CA ILE A 20 -10.12 6.34 0.93
C ILE A 20 -8.86 6.70 0.16
N THR A 21 -8.65 6.11 -1.01
CA THR A 21 -7.48 6.40 -1.86
C THR A 21 -7.43 7.88 -2.24
N ARG A 22 -8.59 8.48 -2.55
CA ARG A 22 -8.68 9.90 -2.87
C ARG A 22 -8.27 10.78 -1.68
N GLN A 23 -8.72 10.43 -0.47
CA GLN A 23 -8.33 11.16 0.76
C GLN A 23 -6.83 11.07 0.99
N TYR A 24 -6.25 9.89 0.85
CA TYR A 24 -4.80 9.73 0.94
C TYR A 24 -4.06 10.57 -0.11
N THR A 25 -4.53 10.59 -1.35
CA THR A 25 -3.90 11.39 -2.41
C THR A 25 -3.79 12.86 -2.01
N LEU A 26 -4.84 13.41 -1.40
CA LEU A 26 -4.84 14.80 -0.95
C LEU A 26 -3.85 15.03 0.20
N LEU A 27 -3.82 14.13 1.17
CA LEU A 27 -2.98 14.28 2.37
C LEU A 27 -1.52 13.94 2.13
N LEU A 28 -1.21 13.19 1.06
CA LEU A 28 0.15 12.78 0.72
C LEU A 28 0.88 13.80 -0.17
N LYS A 29 0.21 14.85 -0.63
CA LYS A 29 0.83 15.89 -1.46
C LYS A 29 2.10 16.49 -0.86
N PRO A 30 2.17 16.82 0.44
CA PRO A 30 3.40 17.36 1.02
C PRO A 30 4.62 16.44 0.91
N TYR A 31 4.39 15.14 0.77
CA TYR A 31 5.44 14.13 0.64
C TYR A 31 5.72 13.75 -0.81
N ASP A 32 4.95 14.31 -1.76
CA ASP A 32 5.02 13.96 -3.18
C ASP A 32 4.83 12.44 -3.39
N LEU A 33 3.84 11.87 -2.72
CA LEU A 33 3.54 10.44 -2.76
C LEU A 33 2.12 10.21 -3.30
N THR A 34 1.99 9.14 -4.08
CA THR A 34 0.71 8.51 -4.38
C THR A 34 0.36 7.53 -3.26
N TYR A 35 -0.87 7.02 -3.24
CA TYR A 35 -1.25 5.99 -2.28
C TYR A 35 -0.37 4.74 -2.42
N THR A 36 -0.08 4.30 -3.66
CA THR A 36 0.80 3.14 -3.88
C THR A 36 2.23 3.40 -3.42
N GLY A 37 2.73 4.63 -3.57
CA GLY A 37 4.02 5.02 -3.01
C GLY A 37 4.02 4.96 -1.48
N TYR A 38 2.95 5.44 -0.86
CA TYR A 38 2.74 5.39 0.57
C TYR A 38 2.80 3.96 1.13
N ILE A 39 2.03 3.04 0.56
CA ILE A 39 2.03 1.64 1.03
C ILE A 39 3.37 0.96 0.78
N THR A 40 4.07 1.34 -0.28
CA THR A 40 5.40 0.79 -0.58
C THR A 40 6.40 1.19 0.51
N LEU A 41 6.42 2.45 0.92
CA LEU A 41 7.30 2.89 2.01
C LEU A 41 6.95 2.19 3.33
N LEU A 42 5.66 1.99 3.61
CA LEU A 42 5.24 1.27 4.81
C LEU A 42 5.62 -0.21 4.77
N ALA A 43 5.62 -0.83 3.59
CA ALA A 43 5.97 -2.23 3.42
C ALA A 43 7.46 -2.52 3.61
N LEU A 44 8.31 -1.48 3.49
CA LEU A 44 9.74 -1.60 3.69
C LEU A 44 10.09 -1.27 5.14
N GLU A 45 10.61 -2.24 5.88
CA GLU A 45 11.06 -1.99 7.25
C GLU A 45 12.40 -1.26 7.26
N GLU A 46 12.64 -0.51 8.34
CA GLU A 46 13.95 0.12 8.56
C GLU A 46 15.02 -0.96 8.66
N ASN A 47 16.17 -0.74 8.03
CA ASN A 47 17.30 -1.67 8.02
C ASN A 47 17.01 -3.02 7.33
N GLU A 48 15.97 -3.10 6.52
CA GLU A 48 15.61 -4.30 5.77
C GLU A 48 15.97 -4.12 4.29
N GLN A 49 16.47 -5.18 3.67
CA GLN A 49 16.63 -5.26 2.22
C GLN A 49 15.83 -6.45 1.73
N ILE A 50 14.91 -6.22 0.81
CA ILE A 50 14.07 -7.29 0.24
C ILE A 50 14.13 -7.23 -1.28
N THR A 51 13.77 -8.35 -1.90
CA THR A 51 13.68 -8.42 -3.36
C THR A 51 12.41 -7.73 -3.86
N VAL A 52 12.41 -7.34 -5.13
CA VAL A 52 11.21 -6.80 -5.79
C VAL A 52 10.06 -7.80 -5.70
N LYS A 53 10.35 -9.09 -5.86
CA LYS A 53 9.34 -10.16 -5.77
C LYS A 53 8.70 -10.20 -4.38
N GLU A 54 9.50 -10.18 -3.31
CA GLU A 54 8.99 -10.16 -1.94
C GLU A 54 8.13 -8.92 -1.66
N LEU A 55 8.57 -7.77 -2.15
CA LEU A 55 7.81 -6.53 -2.00
C LEU A 55 6.47 -6.62 -2.73
N GLY A 56 6.47 -7.15 -3.96
CA GLY A 56 5.23 -7.37 -4.71
C GLY A 56 4.25 -8.27 -3.97
N GLN A 57 4.74 -9.31 -3.31
CA GLN A 57 3.91 -10.20 -2.51
C GLN A 57 3.28 -9.47 -1.31
N ARG A 58 4.05 -8.61 -0.63
CA ARG A 58 3.53 -7.81 0.49
C ARG A 58 2.44 -6.83 0.04
N LEU A 59 2.58 -6.27 -1.15
CA LEU A 59 1.70 -5.22 -1.68
C LEU A 59 0.57 -5.76 -2.55
N PHE A 60 0.55 -7.06 -2.85
CA PHE A 60 -0.37 -7.66 -3.84
C PHE A 60 -0.26 -6.99 -5.22
N LEU A 61 0.97 -6.63 -5.61
CA LEU A 61 1.26 -6.00 -6.90
C LEU A 61 2.21 -6.88 -7.71
N ASP A 62 1.99 -6.93 -9.01
CA ASP A 62 2.90 -7.61 -9.93
C ASP A 62 4.14 -6.74 -10.22
N SER A 63 5.18 -7.36 -10.79
CA SER A 63 6.43 -6.67 -11.11
C SER A 63 6.26 -5.58 -12.17
N GLY A 64 5.32 -5.76 -13.10
CA GLY A 64 5.03 -4.77 -14.14
C GLY A 64 4.48 -3.48 -13.57
N THR A 65 3.62 -3.57 -12.57
CA THR A 65 3.09 -2.41 -11.84
C THR A 65 4.14 -1.81 -10.90
N LEU A 66 4.90 -2.67 -10.24
CA LEU A 66 5.83 -2.25 -9.18
C LEU A 66 7.07 -1.55 -9.74
N THR A 67 7.61 -1.99 -10.87
CA THR A 67 8.85 -1.43 -11.42
C THR A 67 8.77 0.07 -11.70
N PRO A 68 7.74 0.61 -12.40
CA PRO A 68 7.62 2.05 -12.60
C PRO A 68 7.47 2.82 -11.29
N LEU A 69 6.74 2.25 -10.32
CA LEU A 69 6.54 2.84 -9.01
C LEU A 69 7.87 2.97 -8.26
N LEU A 70 8.69 1.93 -8.27
CA LEU A 70 9.99 1.92 -7.62
C LEU A 70 10.95 2.94 -8.25
N LYS A 71 10.94 3.06 -9.58
CA LYS A 71 11.74 4.08 -10.28
C LYS A 71 11.38 5.49 -9.82
N LYS A 72 10.09 5.77 -9.63
CA LYS A 72 9.64 7.08 -9.14
C LYS A 72 10.10 7.33 -7.71
N LEU A 73 10.01 6.35 -6.84
CA LEU A 73 10.43 6.48 -5.45
C LEU A 73 11.96 6.63 -5.33
N GLU A 74 12.70 5.94 -6.18
CA GLU A 74 14.15 6.09 -6.27
C GLU A 74 14.53 7.50 -6.73
N ALA A 75 13.84 8.03 -7.75
CA ALA A 75 14.07 9.39 -8.26
C ALA A 75 13.80 10.45 -7.18
N LYS A 76 12.87 10.18 -6.25
CA LYS A 76 12.56 11.05 -5.12
C LYS A 76 13.53 10.86 -3.94
N ASN A 77 14.48 9.97 -4.08
CA ASN A 77 15.46 9.63 -3.06
C ASN A 77 14.86 9.02 -1.78
N TYR A 78 13.76 8.31 -1.91
CA TYR A 78 13.14 7.61 -0.78
C TYR A 78 13.61 6.17 -0.64
N ILE A 79 14.02 5.54 -1.74
CA ILE A 79 14.50 4.17 -1.76
C ILE A 79 15.77 4.05 -2.59
N CYS A 80 16.52 2.97 -2.34
CA CYS A 80 17.62 2.51 -3.20
C CYS A 80 17.25 1.17 -3.81
N ARG A 81 17.73 0.96 -5.03
CA ARG A 81 17.64 -0.32 -5.72
C ARG A 81 19.06 -0.76 -6.05
N GLU A 82 19.40 -1.97 -5.63
CA GLU A 82 20.73 -2.55 -5.89
C GLU A 82 20.58 -4.00 -6.32
N ARG A 83 21.39 -4.40 -7.28
CA ARG A 83 21.47 -5.81 -7.62
C ARG A 83 22.14 -6.57 -6.46
N SER A 84 21.59 -7.76 -6.16
CA SER A 84 22.15 -8.59 -5.11
C SER A 84 23.57 -9.01 -5.49
N LYS A 85 24.49 -8.92 -4.51
CA LYS A 85 25.86 -9.40 -4.68
C LYS A 85 25.91 -10.92 -4.77
N GLU A 86 24.95 -11.61 -4.17
CA GLU A 86 24.85 -13.06 -4.14
C GLU A 86 24.25 -13.61 -5.43
N ASP A 87 23.28 -12.89 -6.02
CA ASP A 87 22.63 -13.28 -7.27
C ASP A 87 22.25 -12.03 -8.06
N GLU A 88 23.02 -11.73 -9.11
CA GLU A 88 22.86 -10.54 -9.94
C GLU A 88 21.51 -10.46 -10.66
N ARG A 89 20.75 -11.56 -10.71
CA ARG A 89 19.41 -11.58 -11.28
C ARG A 89 18.38 -10.94 -10.35
N LEU A 90 18.70 -10.80 -9.06
CA LEU A 90 17.80 -10.28 -8.05
C LEU A 90 18.09 -8.80 -7.79
N MET A 91 17.03 -7.99 -7.82
CA MET A 91 17.06 -6.59 -7.42
C MET A 91 16.59 -6.47 -5.99
N LYS A 92 17.41 -5.87 -5.12
CA LYS A 92 17.06 -5.59 -3.73
C LYS A 92 16.66 -4.13 -3.55
N ILE A 93 15.69 -3.92 -2.68
CA ILE A 93 15.11 -2.61 -2.38
C ILE A 93 15.28 -2.34 -0.90
N TYR A 94 15.64 -1.10 -0.56
CA TYR A 94 15.71 -0.65 0.83
C TYR A 94 15.46 0.84 0.93
N LEU A 95 15.07 1.30 2.13
CA LEU A 95 14.82 2.72 2.40
C LEU A 95 16.13 3.49 2.50
N THR A 96 16.15 4.72 1.96
CA THR A 96 17.16 5.70 2.26
C THR A 96 16.90 6.33 3.63
N LYS A 97 17.84 7.14 4.12
CA LYS A 97 17.60 7.95 5.33
C LYS A 97 16.37 8.84 5.18
N GLU A 98 16.21 9.50 4.03
CA GLU A 98 15.03 10.33 3.75
C GLU A 98 13.75 9.50 3.72
N GLY A 99 13.81 8.30 3.13
CA GLY A 99 12.68 7.37 3.11
C GLY A 99 12.27 6.96 4.52
N VAL A 100 13.22 6.68 5.41
CA VAL A 100 12.93 6.36 6.81
C VAL A 100 12.28 7.56 7.51
N ASP A 101 12.81 8.77 7.32
CA ASP A 101 12.26 9.98 7.94
C ASP A 101 10.81 10.23 7.50
N VAL A 102 10.52 10.09 6.21
CA VAL A 102 9.16 10.24 5.68
C VAL A 102 8.26 9.13 6.22
N ARG A 103 8.71 7.88 6.17
CA ARG A 103 7.94 6.72 6.64
C ARG A 103 7.45 6.92 8.07
N ARG A 104 8.27 7.49 8.93
CA ARG A 104 7.91 7.75 10.34
C ARG A 104 6.76 8.76 10.51
N LYS A 105 6.54 9.62 9.51
CA LYS A 105 5.47 10.61 9.52
C LYS A 105 4.15 10.08 8.94
N LEU A 106 4.20 9.00 8.18
CA LEU A 106 3.03 8.49 7.45
C LEU A 106 1.90 7.98 8.34
N PRO A 107 2.12 7.42 9.55
CA PRO A 107 1.01 7.03 10.41
C PRO A 107 0.05 8.17 10.76
N GLU A 108 0.51 9.40 10.80
CA GLU A 108 -0.36 10.56 11.03
C GLU A 108 -1.34 10.75 9.87
N VAL A 109 -0.90 10.54 8.63
CA VAL A 109 -1.77 10.60 7.45
C VAL A 109 -2.89 9.57 7.59
N SER A 110 -2.56 8.34 7.96
CA SER A 110 -3.56 7.29 8.19
C SER A 110 -4.59 7.68 9.25
N ARG A 111 -4.12 8.24 10.38
CA ARG A 111 -5.03 8.71 11.44
C ARG A 111 -5.98 9.78 10.94
N GLN A 112 -5.49 10.73 10.14
CA GLN A 112 -6.34 11.80 9.60
C GLN A 112 -7.41 11.25 8.65
N VAL A 113 -7.06 10.29 7.80
CA VAL A 113 -8.03 9.63 6.92
C VAL A 113 -9.10 8.91 7.74
N MET A 114 -8.69 8.13 8.73
CA MET A 114 -9.62 7.35 9.55
C MET A 114 -10.53 8.24 10.40
N LYS A 115 -10.04 9.38 10.84
CA LYS A 115 -10.86 10.37 11.54
C LYS A 115 -12.03 10.84 10.70
N GLN A 116 -11.83 11.02 9.41
CA GLN A 116 -12.87 11.47 8.49
C GLN A 116 -13.87 10.38 8.12
N SER A 117 -13.51 9.12 8.32
CA SER A 117 -14.39 7.99 7.99
C SER A 117 -15.62 7.89 8.91
N ASN A 118 -15.59 8.56 10.05
CA ASN A 118 -16.69 8.59 11.03
C ASN A 118 -17.07 7.21 11.59
N ILE A 119 -16.14 6.27 11.62
CA ILE A 119 -16.33 4.98 12.30
C ILE A 119 -15.70 5.02 13.69
N SER A 120 -16.28 4.25 14.64
CA SER A 120 -15.71 4.13 15.97
C SER A 120 -14.44 3.26 15.97
N GLU A 121 -13.67 3.33 17.05
CA GLU A 121 -12.50 2.46 17.22
C GLU A 121 -12.88 0.99 17.18
N GLN A 122 -14.00 0.63 17.78
CA GLN A 122 -14.50 -0.74 17.78
C GLN A 122 -14.84 -1.20 16.36
N GLN A 123 -15.55 -0.36 15.60
CA GLN A 123 -15.87 -0.65 14.19
C GLN A 123 -14.60 -0.76 13.34
N PHE A 124 -13.62 0.09 13.60
CA PHE A 124 -12.34 0.02 12.91
C PHE A 124 -11.65 -1.34 13.12
N VAL A 125 -11.57 -1.80 14.38
CA VAL A 125 -10.95 -3.09 14.69
C VAL A 125 -11.72 -4.24 14.04
N GLN A 126 -13.05 -4.21 14.11
CA GLN A 126 -13.91 -5.23 13.50
C GLN A 126 -13.73 -5.28 11.99
N LEU A 127 -13.78 -4.13 11.33
CA LEU A 127 -13.61 -4.03 9.87
C LEU A 127 -12.23 -4.52 9.44
N LYS A 128 -11.18 -4.09 10.14
CA LYS A 128 -9.81 -4.53 9.85
C LYS A 128 -9.68 -6.04 9.92
N ASN A 129 -10.22 -6.66 10.98
CA ASN A 129 -10.16 -8.11 11.14
C ASN A 129 -10.89 -8.85 10.02
N VAL A 130 -12.07 -8.36 9.63
CA VAL A 130 -12.84 -8.95 8.52
C VAL A 130 -12.08 -8.83 7.21
N LEU A 131 -11.54 -7.65 6.91
CA LEU A 131 -10.79 -7.42 5.67
C LEU A 131 -9.52 -8.25 5.61
N GLN A 132 -8.81 -8.42 6.73
CA GLN A 132 -7.64 -9.29 6.79
C GLN A 132 -8.00 -10.73 6.45
N ASN A 133 -9.12 -11.24 6.99
CA ASN A 133 -9.59 -12.59 6.66
C ASN A 133 -9.93 -12.72 5.17
N ILE A 134 -10.51 -11.69 4.57
CA ILE A 134 -10.87 -11.70 3.15
C ILE A 134 -9.62 -11.66 2.27
N VAL A 135 -8.69 -10.75 2.55
CA VAL A 135 -7.53 -10.53 1.67
C VAL A 135 -6.54 -11.69 1.73
N TYR A 136 -6.43 -12.34 2.88
CA TYR A 136 -5.52 -13.50 3.05
C TYR A 136 -6.21 -14.84 2.84
N ASN A 137 -7.47 -14.83 2.40
CA ASN A 137 -8.18 -16.06 2.04
C ASN A 137 -7.56 -16.68 0.78
N ASP A 138 -7.59 -18.00 0.70
CA ASP A 138 -7.17 -18.70 -0.52
C ASP A 138 -8.31 -18.68 -1.54
N TRP A 139 -8.25 -17.72 -2.44
CA TRP A 139 -9.27 -17.53 -3.47
C TRP A 139 -9.19 -18.65 -4.50
N LYS A 140 -10.32 -19.36 -4.70
CA LYS A 140 -10.38 -20.53 -5.59
C LYS A 140 -10.40 -20.17 -7.07
N ILE A 141 -10.93 -18.99 -7.41
CA ILE A 141 -10.92 -18.52 -8.79
C ILE A 141 -9.55 -17.90 -9.04
N LYS A 142 -8.71 -18.64 -9.78
CA LYS A 142 -7.36 -18.17 -10.15
C LYS A 142 -7.29 -18.00 -11.64
N ASP A 143 -6.49 -17.04 -12.06
CA ASP A 143 -6.17 -16.88 -13.48
C ASP A 143 -5.43 -18.11 -13.97
N GLU A 144 -5.94 -18.76 -15.04
CA GLU A 144 -5.35 -19.96 -15.61
C GLU A 144 -4.15 -19.69 -16.53
N ASN A 145 -3.65 -18.45 -16.55
CA ASN A 145 -2.51 -18.06 -17.40
C ASN A 145 -1.17 -18.31 -16.72
#